data_3ce466a4b93ce02cec1afe062d71484d
#
_entry.id   3ce466a4b93ce02cec1afe062d71484d
#
_cell.length_a   1.000
_cell.length_b   1.000
_cell.length_c   1.000
_cell.angle_alpha   90.00
_cell.angle_beta   90.00
_cell.angle_gamma   90.00
#
_symmetry.space_group_name_H-M   'P 1'
#
loop_
_entity.id
_entity.type
_entity.pdbx_description
1 polymer ?
#
loop_
_entity_poly.entity_id
_entity_poly.type
_entity_poly.pdbx_seq_one_letter_code
_entity_poly.pdbx_strand_id
1 'polypeptide(L)'
;MTELVVASPSRPTCMMSEMQVANSILSHGGAAAASHDNVTLHCFAADVCAQTGISVQGKVALRSNWGGRSVGRVAKRGIMKLLLIQGANMEYLGRRQPELYGTTTAKELDSILRRQARRLGVSLDILYTNTEGEAVSAIFKADRARVDGILFNPAGFLHAGYALRDCLRSIRAPAIEIHMTNIEKRGYGSITAEAAVGMIAGFGVDSYILALQAMVVRLS
;
A
#
# COMPACT_ATOMS: atom_id res chain seq x y z
N MET A 1 19.60 -18.96 4.05
CA MET A 1 20.17 -18.51 2.75
C MET A 1 20.31 -19.76 1.91
N THR A 2 19.52 -19.89 0.87
CA THR A 2 19.58 -21.05 -0.03
C THR A 2 19.97 -20.50 -1.39
N GLU A 3 21.20 -20.81 -1.82
CA GLU A 3 21.70 -20.42 -3.14
C GLU A 3 21.13 -21.35 -4.20
N LEU A 4 20.61 -20.77 -5.27
CA LEU A 4 20.19 -21.49 -6.46
C LEU A 4 21.39 -21.51 -7.44
N VAL A 5 22.03 -22.65 -7.59
CA VAL A 5 23.11 -22.84 -8.56
C VAL A 5 22.53 -23.41 -9.85
N VAL A 6 22.58 -22.62 -10.92
CA VAL A 6 22.25 -23.07 -12.27
C VAL A 6 23.56 -23.28 -13.01
N ALA A 7 23.93 -24.53 -13.23
CA ALA A 7 25.14 -24.89 -13.99
C ALA A 7 24.80 -25.11 -15.46
N SER A 8 25.49 -24.40 -16.36
CA SER A 8 25.56 -24.66 -17.78
C SER A 8 27.01 -24.89 -18.20
N PRO A 9 27.32 -25.87 -19.05
CA PRO A 9 28.68 -26.35 -19.23
C PRO A 9 29.49 -25.54 -20.25
N SER A 10 29.62 -24.23 -20.17
CA SER A 10 30.65 -23.48 -20.91
C SER A 10 30.43 -21.94 -21.01
N ARG A 11 29.79 -21.29 -20.03
CA ARG A 11 29.74 -19.80 -20.00
C ARG A 11 29.70 -19.28 -18.57
N PRO A 12 30.13 -18.03 -18.29
CA PRO A 12 30.26 -17.52 -16.93
C PRO A 12 28.93 -17.49 -16.19
N THR A 13 28.96 -17.91 -14.94
CA THR A 13 27.82 -17.98 -14.01
C THR A 13 27.27 -16.59 -13.73
N CYS A 14 26.02 -16.35 -14.11
CA CYS A 14 25.28 -15.14 -13.71
C CYS A 14 24.46 -15.47 -12.46
N MET A 15 24.83 -14.92 -11.30
CA MET A 15 24.08 -15.05 -10.06
C MET A 15 23.02 -13.94 -10.02
N MET A 16 21.76 -14.29 -10.12
CA MET A 16 20.63 -13.38 -9.83
C MET A 16 20.08 -13.68 -8.45
N SER A 17 19.81 -12.62 -7.65
CA SER A 17 19.20 -12.78 -6.33
C SER A 17 17.74 -13.20 -6.45
N GLU A 18 17.23 -13.95 -5.47
CA GLU A 18 15.82 -14.40 -5.41
C GLU A 18 14.81 -13.26 -5.56
N MET A 19 15.18 -12.05 -5.10
CA MET A 19 14.38 -10.86 -5.23
C MET A 19 14.26 -10.33 -6.66
N GLN A 20 15.26 -10.54 -7.52
CA GLN A 20 15.22 -10.12 -8.92
C GLN A 20 14.34 -11.05 -9.76
N VAL A 21 14.33 -12.34 -9.45
CA VAL A 21 13.44 -13.31 -10.10
C VAL A 21 11.98 -13.06 -9.71
N ALA A 22 11.70 -12.80 -8.44
CA ALA A 22 10.35 -12.48 -7.96
C ALA A 22 9.79 -11.19 -8.59
N ASN A 23 10.59 -10.14 -8.69
CA ASN A 23 10.18 -8.88 -9.31
C ASN A 23 9.92 -9.01 -10.82
N SER A 24 10.67 -9.86 -11.53
CA SER A 24 10.44 -10.11 -12.96
C SER A 24 9.11 -10.84 -13.19
N ILE A 25 8.73 -11.76 -12.31
CA ILE A 25 7.47 -12.53 -12.41
C ILE A 25 6.26 -11.62 -12.14
N LEU A 26 6.36 -10.68 -11.19
CA LEU A 26 5.27 -9.76 -10.81
C LEU A 26 5.02 -8.65 -11.85
N SER A 27 6.03 -8.27 -12.62
CA SER A 27 5.91 -7.20 -13.61
C SER A 27 5.27 -7.64 -14.93
N HIS A 28 5.16 -8.95 -15.23
CA HIS A 28 4.71 -9.45 -16.53
C HIS A 28 3.39 -10.24 -16.50
N GLY A 29 2.58 -10.12 -15.47
CA GLY A 29 1.16 -10.52 -15.47
C GLY A 29 0.87 -12.02 -15.73
N GLY A 30 1.77 -12.92 -15.38
CA GLY A 30 1.56 -14.34 -15.53
C GLY A 30 0.59 -14.92 -14.51
N ALA A 31 -0.50 -15.55 -14.97
CA ALA A 31 -1.46 -16.24 -14.11
C ALA A 31 -0.86 -17.56 -13.61
N ALA A 32 -0.79 -17.76 -12.30
CA ALA A 32 -0.44 -19.02 -11.68
C ALA A 32 -1.71 -19.82 -11.33
N ALA A 33 -1.84 -21.04 -11.84
CA ALA A 33 -2.84 -22.00 -11.41
C ALA A 33 -2.25 -22.92 -10.34
N ALA A 34 -2.81 -22.93 -9.15
CA ALA A 34 -2.40 -23.81 -8.06
C ALA A 34 -3.35 -25.01 -7.95
N SER A 35 -2.83 -26.23 -7.97
CA SER A 35 -3.50 -27.46 -7.54
C SER A 35 -2.92 -27.93 -6.20
N HIS A 36 -3.72 -28.63 -5.38
CA HIS A 36 -3.52 -28.85 -3.95
C HIS A 36 -2.22 -29.54 -3.51
N ASP A 37 -1.45 -30.16 -4.41
CA ASP A 37 -0.26 -30.96 -4.02
C ASP A 37 1.04 -30.65 -4.77
N ASN A 38 1.02 -29.79 -5.79
CA ASN A 38 2.23 -29.39 -6.52
C ASN A 38 2.05 -28.03 -7.19
N VAL A 39 2.84 -27.05 -6.80
CA VAL A 39 2.94 -25.79 -7.55
C VAL A 39 3.90 -26.01 -8.71
N THR A 40 3.36 -26.19 -9.90
CA THR A 40 4.16 -26.23 -11.14
C THR A 40 4.16 -24.81 -11.72
N LEU A 41 5.28 -24.11 -11.64
CA LEU A 41 5.46 -22.84 -12.36
C LEU A 41 5.69 -23.16 -13.84
N HIS A 42 4.67 -22.95 -14.67
CA HIS A 42 4.86 -22.85 -16.10
C HIS A 42 5.27 -21.41 -16.44
N CYS A 43 6.56 -21.19 -16.64
CA CYS A 43 7.02 -19.95 -17.26
C CYS A 43 6.64 -19.97 -18.74
N PHE A 44 5.57 -19.27 -19.11
CA PHE A 44 5.34 -18.86 -20.49
C PHE A 44 6.22 -17.63 -20.78
N ALA A 45 7.49 -17.87 -21.03
CA ALA A 45 8.44 -16.84 -21.43
C ALA A 45 8.95 -17.14 -22.83
N ALA A 46 8.06 -17.20 -23.81
CA ALA A 46 8.49 -17.22 -25.21
C ALA A 46 9.34 -16.00 -25.57
N ASP A 47 9.01 -14.83 -24.98
CA ASP A 47 9.71 -13.58 -25.26
C ASP A 47 11.03 -13.43 -24.49
N VAL A 48 11.15 -13.99 -23.29
CA VAL A 48 12.41 -13.94 -22.51
C VAL A 48 13.44 -14.93 -23.07
N CYS A 49 13.02 -16.10 -23.54
CA CYS A 49 13.92 -17.06 -24.20
C CYS A 49 14.47 -16.51 -25.54
N ALA A 50 13.70 -15.70 -26.26
CA ALA A 50 14.14 -15.09 -27.52
C ALA A 50 15.24 -14.03 -27.32
N GLN A 51 15.22 -13.34 -26.16
CA GLN A 51 16.17 -12.26 -25.88
C GLN A 51 17.42 -12.72 -25.13
N THR A 52 17.36 -13.82 -24.37
CA THR A 52 18.47 -14.25 -23.52
C THR A 52 19.11 -15.57 -23.95
N GLY A 53 18.50 -16.33 -24.84
CA GLY A 53 19.00 -17.64 -25.32
C GLY A 53 19.07 -18.70 -24.22
N ILE A 54 18.38 -18.54 -23.08
CA ILE A 54 18.42 -19.47 -21.95
C ILE A 54 17.16 -20.33 -21.99
N SER A 55 17.33 -21.62 -22.24
CA SER A 55 16.28 -22.63 -22.12
C SER A 55 16.30 -23.22 -20.71
N VAL A 56 15.23 -23.00 -19.94
CA VAL A 56 15.07 -23.61 -18.61
C VAL A 56 14.16 -24.84 -18.74
N GLN A 57 14.74 -26.02 -18.74
CA GLN A 57 14.02 -27.30 -18.60
C GLN A 57 14.39 -27.90 -17.24
N GLY A 58 13.48 -27.83 -16.27
CA GLY A 58 13.66 -28.44 -14.97
C GLY A 58 12.41 -28.38 -14.10
N LYS A 59 12.08 -29.49 -13.42
CA LYS A 59 11.06 -29.49 -12.36
C LYS A 59 11.73 -28.97 -11.08
N VAL A 60 11.36 -27.80 -10.62
CA VAL A 60 11.78 -27.29 -9.31
C VAL A 60 10.77 -27.76 -8.26
N ALA A 61 11.16 -28.72 -7.43
CA ALA A 61 10.37 -29.12 -6.28
C ALA A 61 10.80 -28.26 -5.07
N LEU A 62 9.98 -27.27 -4.71
CA LEU A 62 10.15 -26.53 -3.47
C LEU A 62 9.64 -27.40 -2.32
N ARG A 63 10.52 -28.04 -1.56
CA ARG A 63 10.17 -28.61 -0.26
C ARG A 63 10.09 -27.49 0.77
N SER A 64 8.87 -27.03 1.08
CA SER A 64 8.64 -26.16 2.22
C SER A 64 8.73 -27.00 3.50
N ASN A 65 9.84 -26.90 4.22
CA ASN A 65 9.98 -27.47 5.57
C ASN A 65 9.42 -26.47 6.59
N TRP A 66 8.13 -26.15 6.47
CA TRP A 66 7.41 -25.43 7.49
C TRP A 66 6.82 -26.47 8.44
N GLY A 67 7.46 -26.63 9.62
CA GLY A 67 6.95 -27.48 10.68
C GLY A 67 5.46 -27.25 10.88
N GLY A 68 4.67 -28.32 10.90
CA GLY A 68 3.22 -28.36 10.88
C GLY A 68 2.56 -27.55 12.01
N ARG A 69 2.41 -26.26 11.80
CA ARG A 69 1.34 -25.49 12.40
C ARG A 69 0.15 -25.63 11.48
N SER A 70 -0.89 -26.30 11.94
CA SER A 70 -2.19 -26.32 11.29
C SER A 70 -2.52 -24.88 10.88
N VAL A 71 -2.65 -24.65 9.57
CA VAL A 71 -3.20 -23.40 9.07
C VAL A 71 -4.63 -23.35 9.59
N GLY A 72 -4.82 -22.67 10.72
CA GLY A 72 -6.12 -22.41 11.29
C GLY A 72 -7.00 -21.87 10.15
N ARG A 73 -8.21 -22.40 10.04
CA ARG A 73 -9.21 -22.01 9.06
C ARG A 73 -9.17 -20.49 8.91
N VAL A 74 -8.69 -19.98 7.76
CA VAL A 74 -8.71 -18.55 7.43
C VAL A 74 -10.19 -18.16 7.47
N ALA A 75 -10.60 -17.55 8.60
CA ALA A 75 -11.92 -16.97 8.68
C ALA A 75 -12.03 -16.01 7.51
N LYS A 76 -13.11 -16.11 6.71
CA LYS A 76 -13.44 -15.14 5.66
C LYS A 76 -13.44 -13.76 6.32
N ARG A 77 -12.30 -13.04 6.31
CA ARG A 77 -12.29 -11.64 6.70
C ARG A 77 -13.27 -10.94 5.77
N GLY A 78 -14.22 -10.23 6.34
CA GLY A 78 -15.10 -9.35 5.57
C GLY A 78 -14.28 -8.34 4.77
N ILE A 79 -14.91 -7.61 3.87
CA ILE A 79 -14.25 -6.53 3.12
C ILE A 79 -13.63 -5.55 4.11
N MET A 80 -12.31 -5.34 3.99
CA MET A 80 -11.56 -4.39 4.81
C MET A 80 -12.14 -2.99 4.64
N LYS A 81 -12.40 -2.29 5.75
CA LYS A 81 -13.01 -0.95 5.77
C LYS A 81 -11.99 0.09 6.17
N LEU A 82 -11.78 1.08 5.33
CA LEU A 82 -10.86 2.19 5.58
C LEU A 82 -11.62 3.51 5.57
N LEU A 83 -11.21 4.44 6.45
CA LEU A 83 -11.63 5.83 6.43
C LEU A 83 -10.45 6.70 6.01
N LEU A 84 -10.65 7.57 5.01
CA LEU A 84 -9.73 8.63 4.64
C LEU A 84 -10.29 9.97 5.14
N ILE A 85 -9.50 10.67 5.94
CA ILE A 85 -9.78 12.06 6.34
C ILE A 85 -8.92 13.01 5.51
N GLN A 86 -9.57 13.94 4.86
CA GLN A 86 -8.96 15.05 4.12
C GLN A 86 -9.16 16.33 4.93
N GLY A 87 -8.08 16.81 5.52
CA GLY A 87 -8.09 17.96 6.43
C GLY A 87 -8.25 19.31 5.74
N ALA A 88 -7.96 20.36 6.48
CA ALA A 88 -8.27 21.73 6.11
C ALA A 88 -7.77 22.11 4.70
N ASN A 89 -8.69 22.67 3.90
CA ASN A 89 -8.48 23.15 2.52
C ASN A 89 -8.27 22.06 1.46
N MET A 90 -8.40 20.76 1.78
CA MET A 90 -8.22 19.70 0.78
C MET A 90 -9.35 19.66 -0.26
N GLU A 91 -10.54 20.17 0.06
CA GLU A 91 -11.63 20.30 -0.92
C GLU A 91 -11.33 21.30 -2.06
N TYR A 92 -10.37 22.22 -1.84
CA TYR A 92 -9.89 23.19 -2.84
C TYR A 92 -8.71 22.67 -3.66
N LEU A 93 -8.39 21.39 -3.58
CA LEU A 93 -7.36 20.79 -4.40
C LEU A 93 -7.64 21.01 -5.91
N GLY A 94 -6.59 21.25 -6.69
CA GLY A 94 -6.67 21.63 -8.11
C GLY A 94 -6.88 23.13 -8.35
N ARG A 95 -7.27 23.89 -7.29
CA ARG A 95 -7.42 25.35 -7.34
C ARG A 95 -6.39 26.07 -6.46
N ARG A 96 -6.04 25.47 -5.31
CA ARG A 96 -5.04 26.06 -4.40
C ARG A 96 -3.63 25.71 -4.89
N GLN A 97 -2.81 26.70 -5.11
CA GLN A 97 -1.36 26.56 -5.40
C GLN A 97 -1.06 25.39 -6.37
N PRO A 98 -1.55 25.42 -7.62
CA PRO A 98 -1.39 24.30 -8.55
C PRO A 98 0.10 24.02 -8.89
N GLU A 99 0.97 25.00 -8.75
CA GLU A 99 2.42 24.88 -8.87
C GLU A 99 3.02 23.96 -7.79
N LEU A 100 2.35 23.80 -6.66
CA LEU A 100 2.80 23.01 -5.52
C LEU A 100 2.06 21.67 -5.43
N TYR A 101 0.73 21.68 -5.61
CA TYR A 101 -0.13 20.52 -5.39
C TYR A 101 -0.61 19.87 -6.70
N GLY A 102 -0.31 20.48 -7.85
CA GLY A 102 -0.82 20.04 -9.13
C GLY A 102 -2.26 20.52 -9.39
N THR A 103 -2.79 20.13 -10.55
CA THR A 103 -4.11 20.53 -11.05
C THR A 103 -5.21 19.50 -10.76
N THR A 104 -4.86 18.34 -10.21
CA THR A 104 -5.84 17.29 -9.85
C THR A 104 -6.82 17.84 -8.81
N THR A 105 -8.10 17.84 -9.15
CA THR A 105 -9.17 18.28 -8.25
C THR A 105 -9.47 17.25 -7.17
N ALA A 106 -10.12 17.66 -6.08
CA ALA A 106 -10.58 16.75 -5.03
C ALA A 106 -11.49 15.63 -5.59
N LYS A 107 -12.38 15.95 -6.51
CA LYS A 107 -13.28 14.98 -7.17
C LYS A 107 -12.52 13.96 -8.02
N GLU A 108 -11.50 14.38 -8.74
CA GLU A 108 -10.64 13.48 -9.52
C GLU A 108 -9.81 12.59 -8.60
N LEU A 109 -9.24 13.14 -7.54
CA LEU A 109 -8.55 12.37 -6.52
C LEU A 109 -9.45 11.28 -5.93
N ASP A 110 -10.68 11.62 -5.53
CA ASP A 110 -11.65 10.64 -5.03
C ASP A 110 -11.92 9.53 -6.03
N SER A 111 -12.07 9.88 -7.30
CA SER A 111 -12.30 8.91 -8.38
C SER A 111 -11.12 7.94 -8.54
N ILE A 112 -9.90 8.44 -8.45
CA ILE A 112 -8.65 7.65 -8.48
C ILE A 112 -8.62 6.72 -7.28
N LEU A 113 -8.85 7.24 -6.06
CA LEU A 113 -8.76 6.48 -4.82
C LEU A 113 -9.84 5.40 -4.72
N ARG A 114 -11.10 5.70 -5.10
CA ARG A 114 -12.17 4.70 -5.13
C ARG A 114 -11.89 3.59 -6.14
N ARG A 115 -11.28 3.90 -7.29
CA ARG A 115 -10.84 2.89 -8.27
C ARG A 115 -9.73 2.02 -7.69
N GLN A 116 -8.75 2.61 -7.02
CA GLN A 116 -7.66 1.87 -6.38
C GLN A 116 -8.17 1.01 -5.22
N ALA A 117 -9.06 1.52 -4.37
CA ALA A 117 -9.68 0.77 -3.29
C ALA A 117 -10.41 -0.48 -3.82
N ARG A 118 -11.18 -0.34 -4.92
CA ARG A 118 -11.83 -1.50 -5.57
C ARG A 118 -10.82 -2.54 -6.06
N ARG A 119 -9.69 -2.11 -6.64
CA ARG A 119 -8.62 -3.02 -7.09
C ARG A 119 -7.99 -3.79 -5.93
N LEU A 120 -7.88 -3.15 -4.77
CA LEU A 120 -7.34 -3.74 -3.55
C LEU A 120 -8.38 -4.56 -2.76
N GLY A 121 -9.64 -4.59 -3.19
CA GLY A 121 -10.72 -5.29 -2.49
C GLY A 121 -11.11 -4.66 -1.14
N VAL A 122 -10.91 -3.33 -0.98
CA VAL A 122 -11.23 -2.61 0.25
C VAL A 122 -12.38 -1.63 0.04
N SER A 123 -13.16 -1.38 1.09
CA SER A 123 -14.14 -0.30 1.17
C SER A 123 -13.44 0.96 1.68
N LEU A 124 -13.63 2.09 1.00
CA LEU A 124 -13.01 3.37 1.34
C LEU A 124 -14.08 4.45 1.48
N ASP A 125 -14.27 4.94 2.70
CA ASP A 125 -15.02 6.15 3.00
C ASP A 125 -14.08 7.36 3.01
N ILE A 126 -14.51 8.49 2.44
CA ILE A 126 -13.71 9.71 2.33
C ILE A 126 -14.51 10.86 2.95
N LEU A 127 -13.89 11.54 3.90
CA LEU A 127 -14.42 12.74 4.56
C LEU A 127 -13.48 13.91 4.29
N TYR A 128 -14.03 15.02 3.81
CA TYR A 128 -13.37 16.32 3.77
C TYR A 128 -13.89 17.19 4.92
N THR A 129 -13.00 17.82 5.64
CA THR A 129 -13.39 18.74 6.71
C THR A 129 -12.35 19.83 6.95
N ASN A 130 -12.84 21.02 7.21
CA ASN A 130 -12.02 22.17 7.63
C ASN A 130 -12.03 22.36 9.17
N THR A 131 -12.74 21.47 9.90
CA THR A 131 -12.90 21.53 11.34
C THR A 131 -12.24 20.34 12.02
N GLU A 132 -11.24 20.58 12.86
CA GLU A 132 -10.53 19.51 13.59
C GLU A 132 -11.49 18.67 14.44
N GLY A 133 -12.44 19.29 15.13
CA GLY A 133 -13.44 18.61 15.96
C GLY A 133 -14.33 17.66 15.16
N GLU A 134 -14.64 17.98 13.91
CA GLU A 134 -15.37 17.09 13.01
C GLU A 134 -14.52 15.88 12.62
N ALA A 135 -13.23 16.09 12.30
CA ALA A 135 -12.29 15.00 12.04
C ALA A 135 -12.21 14.04 13.24
N VAL A 136 -12.03 14.57 14.45
CA VAL A 136 -12.00 13.79 15.71
C VAL A 136 -13.30 13.01 15.88
N SER A 137 -14.46 13.63 15.69
CA SER A 137 -15.77 12.99 15.83
C SER A 137 -15.95 11.85 14.82
N ALA A 138 -15.49 12.04 13.57
CA ALA A 138 -15.55 11.05 12.51
C ALA A 138 -14.64 9.85 12.81
N ILE A 139 -13.43 10.08 13.33
CA ILE A 139 -12.50 9.03 13.74
C ILE A 139 -13.11 8.17 14.86
N PHE A 140 -13.64 8.79 15.92
CA PHE A 140 -14.30 8.04 17.00
C PHE A 140 -15.54 7.28 16.51
N LYS A 141 -16.32 7.84 15.58
CA LYS A 141 -17.43 7.12 14.95
C LYS A 141 -16.95 5.90 14.17
N ALA A 142 -15.88 6.04 13.39
CA ALA A 142 -15.29 4.97 12.62
C ALA A 142 -14.71 3.86 13.52
N ASP A 143 -14.01 4.21 14.61
CA ASP A 143 -13.49 3.24 15.58
C ASP A 143 -14.62 2.44 16.25
N ARG A 144 -15.72 3.11 16.65
CA ARG A 144 -16.92 2.43 17.17
C ARG A 144 -17.55 1.49 16.13
N ALA A 145 -17.53 1.88 14.86
CA ALA A 145 -17.98 1.04 13.73
C ALA A 145 -16.98 -0.04 13.32
N ARG A 146 -15.85 -0.17 14.05
CA ARG A 146 -14.77 -1.14 13.80
C ARG A 146 -14.17 -1.03 12.40
N VAL A 147 -13.82 0.20 11.99
CA VAL A 147 -13.00 0.42 10.81
C VAL A 147 -11.64 -0.28 11.00
N ASP A 148 -11.09 -0.84 9.94
CA ASP A 148 -9.83 -1.59 10.02
C ASP A 148 -8.60 -0.67 10.02
N GLY A 149 -8.68 0.51 9.37
CA GLY A 149 -7.58 1.48 9.31
C GLY A 149 -8.04 2.89 8.97
N ILE A 150 -7.24 3.87 9.39
CA ILE A 150 -7.42 5.29 9.12
C ILE A 150 -6.29 5.76 8.21
N LEU A 151 -6.66 6.43 7.13
CA LEU A 151 -5.76 7.23 6.30
C LEU A 151 -6.09 8.69 6.57
N PHE A 152 -5.10 9.56 6.71
CA PHE A 152 -5.42 10.96 6.89
C PHE A 152 -4.36 11.88 6.30
N ASN A 153 -4.83 12.92 5.63
CA ASN A 153 -4.02 14.06 5.26
C ASN A 153 -4.43 15.23 6.16
N PRO A 154 -3.64 15.59 7.17
CA PRO A 154 -4.00 16.65 8.09
C PRO A 154 -4.07 18.01 7.41
N ALA A 155 -3.34 18.21 6.33
CA ALA A 155 -3.20 19.48 5.64
C ALA A 155 -2.91 20.62 6.65
N GLY A 156 -3.80 21.61 6.81
CA GLY A 156 -3.59 22.69 7.77
C GLY A 156 -3.56 22.27 9.25
N PHE A 157 -4.13 21.12 9.61
CA PHE A 157 -4.11 20.62 11.00
C PHE A 157 -2.72 20.16 11.46
N LEU A 158 -1.79 19.90 10.54
CA LEU A 158 -0.43 19.43 10.87
C LEU A 158 0.32 20.36 11.84
N HIS A 159 -0.01 21.65 11.84
CA HIS A 159 0.70 22.66 12.66
C HIS A 159 0.18 22.75 14.09
N ALA A 160 -1.08 22.37 14.35
CA ALA A 160 -1.74 22.58 15.64
C ALA A 160 -2.74 21.46 15.99
N GLY A 161 -2.70 20.33 15.31
CA GLY A 161 -3.65 19.22 15.47
C GLY A 161 -3.40 18.36 16.71
N TYR A 162 -3.22 18.95 17.89
CA TYR A 162 -2.98 18.20 19.12
C TYR A 162 -4.19 17.34 19.52
N ALA A 163 -5.42 17.86 19.38
CA ALA A 163 -6.61 17.08 19.66
C ALA A 163 -6.79 15.92 18.69
N LEU A 164 -6.48 16.12 17.40
CA LEU A 164 -6.47 15.07 16.39
C LEU A 164 -5.41 14.01 16.69
N ARG A 165 -4.19 14.42 17.09
CA ARG A 165 -3.12 13.51 17.51
C ARG A 165 -3.56 12.62 18.68
N ASP A 166 -4.13 13.22 19.72
CA ASP A 166 -4.56 12.50 20.92
C ASP A 166 -5.75 11.56 20.61
N CYS A 167 -6.65 11.97 19.72
CA CYS A 167 -7.71 11.11 19.18
C CYS A 167 -7.13 9.87 18.48
N LEU A 168 -6.16 10.06 17.57
CA LEU A 168 -5.51 8.96 16.87
C LEU A 168 -4.78 7.99 17.82
N ARG A 169 -4.21 8.47 18.92
CA ARG A 169 -3.62 7.64 19.97
C ARG A 169 -4.64 6.85 20.79
N SER A 170 -5.88 7.31 20.81
CA SER A 170 -6.96 6.72 21.63
C SER A 170 -7.71 5.59 20.93
N ILE A 171 -7.56 5.43 19.61
CA ILE A 171 -8.25 4.44 18.81
C ILE A 171 -7.43 3.16 18.62
N ARG A 172 -8.10 2.07 18.25
CA ARG A 172 -7.44 0.78 17.95
C ARG A 172 -6.95 0.66 16.52
N ALA A 173 -7.65 1.29 15.59
CA ALA A 173 -7.31 1.22 14.17
C ALA A 173 -5.97 1.91 13.92
N PRO A 174 -5.03 1.30 13.19
CA PRO A 174 -3.79 1.98 12.80
C PRO A 174 -4.09 3.15 11.88
N ALA A 175 -3.30 4.22 12.00
CA ALA A 175 -3.43 5.40 11.18
C ALA A 175 -2.15 5.63 10.35
N ILE A 176 -2.28 5.95 9.06
CA ILE A 176 -1.18 6.38 8.19
C ILE A 176 -1.42 7.83 7.79
N GLU A 177 -0.43 8.68 8.03
CA GLU A 177 -0.46 10.08 7.62
C GLU A 177 0.02 10.23 6.17
N ILE A 178 -0.64 11.14 5.43
CA ILE A 178 -0.38 11.35 4.01
C ILE A 178 -0.13 12.84 3.74
N HIS A 179 0.90 13.12 2.95
CA HIS A 179 1.14 14.44 2.38
C HIS A 179 1.47 14.34 0.90
N MET A 180 0.86 15.20 0.08
CA MET A 180 1.17 15.27 -1.35
C MET A 180 2.58 15.80 -1.60
N THR A 181 3.03 16.75 -0.79
CA THR A 181 4.35 17.37 -0.89
C THR A 181 5.30 16.82 0.15
N ASN A 182 6.61 16.92 -0.12
CA ASN A 182 7.62 16.64 0.90
C ASN A 182 7.63 17.79 1.93
N ILE A 183 6.98 17.55 3.07
CA ILE A 183 6.83 18.56 4.12
C ILE A 183 8.16 18.89 4.79
N GLU A 184 9.06 17.92 4.93
CA GLU A 184 10.40 18.13 5.48
C GLU A 184 11.22 19.11 4.62
N LYS A 185 11.18 18.92 3.27
CA LYS A 185 11.83 19.87 2.34
C LYS A 185 11.27 21.29 2.46
N ARG A 186 10.03 21.43 2.93
CA ARG A 186 9.36 22.72 3.15
C ARG A 186 9.59 23.28 4.56
N GLY A 187 10.35 22.57 5.40
CA GLY A 187 10.63 22.98 6.78
C GLY A 187 9.42 22.80 7.72
N TYR A 188 8.49 21.90 7.41
CA TYR A 188 7.32 21.62 8.25
C TYR A 188 7.45 20.27 8.94
N GLY A 189 7.35 20.26 10.27
CA GLY A 189 7.05 19.05 11.03
C GLY A 189 5.55 18.83 11.13
N SER A 190 5.12 17.59 11.35
CA SER A 190 3.72 17.27 11.60
C SER A 190 3.51 16.77 13.02
N ILE A 191 2.68 17.47 13.79
CA ILE A 191 2.31 17.06 15.16
C ILE A 191 1.50 15.76 15.13
N THR A 192 0.65 15.58 14.13
CA THR A 192 -0.21 14.40 14.01
C THR A 192 0.56 13.14 13.61
N ALA A 193 1.71 13.28 12.94
CA ALA A 193 2.55 12.15 12.54
C ALA A 193 3.04 11.31 13.74
N GLU A 194 3.17 11.92 14.92
CA GLU A 194 3.55 11.21 16.16
C GLU A 194 2.56 10.11 16.57
N ALA A 195 1.31 10.18 16.11
CA ALA A 195 0.27 9.20 16.39
C ALA A 195 0.06 8.20 15.25
N ALA A 196 0.68 8.43 14.11
CA ALA A 196 0.60 7.55 12.95
C ALA A 196 1.57 6.36 13.07
N VAL A 197 1.21 5.23 12.48
CA VAL A 197 2.12 4.08 12.37
C VAL A 197 3.16 4.27 11.25
N GLY A 198 2.96 5.28 10.41
CA GLY A 198 3.87 5.70 9.35
C GLY A 198 3.33 6.92 8.62
N MET A 199 4.21 7.58 7.86
CA MET A 199 3.88 8.75 7.05
C MET A 199 4.40 8.53 5.62
N ILE A 200 3.58 8.92 4.63
CA ILE A 200 3.94 8.91 3.21
C ILE A 200 3.79 10.32 2.66
N ALA A 201 4.88 10.88 2.15
CA ALA A 201 4.94 12.27 1.73
C ALA A 201 5.76 12.47 0.46
N GLY A 202 5.40 13.43 -0.38
CA GLY A 202 6.24 13.92 -1.47
C GLY A 202 5.98 13.37 -2.86
N PHE A 203 5.01 12.45 -3.03
CA PHE A 203 4.71 11.79 -4.31
C PHE A 203 3.40 12.29 -4.96
N GLY A 204 2.93 13.47 -4.60
CA GLY A 204 1.68 14.00 -5.13
C GLY A 204 0.48 13.08 -4.84
N VAL A 205 -0.31 12.81 -5.87
CA VAL A 205 -1.46 11.87 -5.80
C VAL A 205 -1.02 10.45 -5.45
N ASP A 206 0.17 10.05 -5.89
CA ASP A 206 0.68 8.69 -5.63
C ASP A 206 0.96 8.44 -4.15
N SER A 207 1.18 9.49 -3.33
CA SER A 207 1.26 9.36 -1.87
C SER A 207 0.04 8.64 -1.28
N TYR A 208 -1.16 8.93 -1.80
CA TYR A 208 -2.40 8.28 -1.36
C TYR A 208 -2.50 6.83 -1.82
N ILE A 209 -2.08 6.56 -3.06
CA ILE A 209 -2.08 5.20 -3.62
C ILE A 209 -1.15 4.30 -2.81
N LEU A 210 0.05 4.80 -2.51
CA LEU A 210 1.03 4.12 -1.66
C LEU A 210 0.51 3.91 -0.24
N ALA A 211 -0.19 4.88 0.33
CA ALA A 211 -0.77 4.76 1.67
C ALA A 211 -1.89 3.71 1.74
N LEU A 212 -2.75 3.63 0.71
CA LEU A 212 -3.75 2.57 0.59
C LEU A 212 -3.08 1.19 0.55
N GLN A 213 -2.04 1.03 -0.27
CA GLN A 213 -1.30 -0.22 -0.38
C GLN A 213 -0.60 -0.58 0.94
N ALA A 214 0.08 0.38 1.56
CA ALA A 214 0.76 0.18 2.83
C ALA A 214 -0.22 -0.24 3.95
N MET A 215 -1.42 0.37 3.99
CA MET A 215 -2.44 -0.01 4.96
C MET A 215 -2.93 -1.44 4.73
N VAL A 216 -3.19 -1.83 3.48
CA VAL A 216 -3.60 -3.21 3.14
C VAL A 216 -2.53 -4.20 3.57
N VAL A 217 -1.27 -3.96 3.24
CA VAL A 217 -0.14 -4.83 3.64
C VAL A 217 -0.05 -4.96 5.17
N ARG A 218 -0.23 -3.85 5.89
CA ARG A 218 -0.16 -3.84 7.35
C ARG A 218 -1.28 -4.65 8.01
N LEU A 219 -2.46 -4.68 7.39
CA LEU A 219 -3.66 -5.34 7.94
C LEU A 219 -3.82 -6.81 7.48
N SER A 220 -3.03 -7.24 6.49
CA SER A 220 -3.00 -8.62 5.99
C SER A 220 -2.20 -9.53 6.90
#